data_0ec1d2d33abab674edec4aa3825bfdc8
#
_entry.id   0ec1d2d33abab674edec4aa3825bfdc8
#
_cell.length_a   1.000
_cell.length_b   1.000
_cell.length_c   1.000
_cell.angle_alpha   90.00
_cell.angle_beta   90.00
_cell.angle_gamma   90.00
#
_symmetry.space_group_name_H-M   'P 1'
#
loop_
_entity.id
_entity.type
_entity.pdbx_description
1 polymer ?
#
loop_
_entity_poly.entity_id
_entity_poly.type
_entity_poly.pdbx_seq_one_letter_code
_entity_poly.pdbx_strand_id
1 'polypeptide(L)'
;QPYSTNAVPSALVQLTSSGKINIDQIPALRPFNITSVASTAERLAIEDANAGDIAIETTATTFSVGSASVTTGTDSITIASHGVNTGDLLTYTQGSTAILGLSTGVDYYAIKVDDNTIKLATTSSNATSNQAIDLQSQGAGTHQLKTQGVAISYILENDLEKQFLAFIPNSNYSFSASDIIIGSSTTARGVVTSYNDGRIFNFVISTAGDSYSGDFALTISAPDDTVNGVQAAATANVTNGSVTKVTITNNGKGYYTQPTVQAQVSSGTTAVIAAQIEGRLDIAIANNIKFDAGDFILDQSLANDGTGTYSQSGTTITVTDNSHNLSNADLVYLDFTSGGAADGFYTISLINSNQYSVTSASSGTNSGNVSRKRIIDLSRVINTSATNAANWTQLTSTNIDASNIVAGTIDPERLAGKGTAN
;
A
#
# COMPACT_ATOMS: atom_id res chain seq x y z
N GLN A 1 11.95 33.51 28.39
CA GLN A 1 11.31 33.27 27.09
C GLN A 1 9.87 32.78 27.34
N PRO A 2 8.87 33.31 26.64
CA PRO A 2 7.49 32.86 26.83
C PRO A 2 7.34 31.42 26.39
N TYR A 3 6.71 30.64 27.24
CA TYR A 3 6.31 29.24 26.91
C TYR A 3 5.12 29.29 25.94
N SER A 4 5.16 28.49 24.88
CA SER A 4 4.01 28.31 23.99
C SER A 4 3.33 26.99 24.32
N THR A 5 2.00 27.05 24.45
CA THR A 5 1.15 25.85 24.58
C THR A 5 0.78 25.26 23.21
N ASN A 6 1.12 25.94 22.11
CA ASN A 6 0.90 25.49 20.75
C ASN A 6 2.24 25.13 20.10
N ALA A 7 2.29 24.09 19.32
CA ALA A 7 3.48 23.70 18.56
C ALA A 7 3.81 24.80 17.53
N VAL A 8 4.76 25.65 17.86
CA VAL A 8 5.37 26.60 16.91
C VAL A 8 6.82 26.18 16.68
N PRO A 9 7.33 26.25 15.44
CA PRO A 9 8.74 25.97 15.15
C PRO A 9 9.63 26.81 16.09
N SER A 10 10.56 26.16 16.78
CA SER A 10 11.51 26.78 17.74
C SER A 10 10.96 27.08 19.14
N ALA A 11 9.78 26.64 19.54
CA ALA A 11 9.30 26.75 20.92
C ALA A 11 9.93 25.66 21.81
N LEU A 12 10.31 26.05 23.04
CA LEU A 12 10.74 25.10 24.07
C LEU A 12 9.56 24.23 24.50
N VAL A 13 9.74 22.91 24.48
CA VAL A 13 8.74 21.95 24.98
C VAL A 13 8.60 22.10 26.49
N GLN A 14 7.39 22.36 26.97
CA GLN A 14 7.13 22.47 28.40
C GLN A 14 7.01 21.09 29.04
N LEU A 15 7.78 20.83 30.10
CA LEU A 15 7.64 19.63 30.89
C LEU A 15 6.41 19.74 31.83
N THR A 16 5.76 18.62 32.05
CA THR A 16 4.74 18.50 33.11
C THR A 16 5.36 18.74 34.49
N SER A 17 4.53 18.93 35.52
CA SER A 17 5.00 19.04 36.90
C SER A 17 5.79 17.83 37.42
N SER A 18 5.69 16.69 36.72
CA SER A 18 6.47 15.46 36.97
C SER A 18 7.76 15.36 36.13
N GLY A 19 8.13 16.42 35.40
CA GLY A 19 9.35 16.47 34.57
C GLY A 19 9.26 15.68 33.27
N LYS A 20 8.04 15.30 32.83
CA LYS A 20 7.79 14.58 31.57
C LYS A 20 7.28 15.54 30.49
N ILE A 21 7.55 15.22 29.24
CA ILE A 21 6.93 15.91 28.10
C ILE A 21 5.46 15.55 28.08
N ASN A 22 4.56 16.55 27.97
CA ASN A 22 3.14 16.27 27.76
C ASN A 22 2.96 15.55 26.42
N ILE A 23 2.25 14.41 26.43
CA ILE A 23 2.01 13.57 25.24
C ILE A 23 1.35 14.38 24.11
N ASP A 24 0.51 15.37 24.44
CA ASP A 24 -0.15 16.24 23.46
C ASP A 24 0.82 17.23 22.76
N GLN A 25 2.04 17.37 23.28
CA GLN A 25 3.10 18.21 22.70
C GLN A 25 4.09 17.40 21.86
N ILE A 26 3.98 16.08 21.87
CA ILE A 26 4.72 15.21 20.99
C ILE A 26 3.86 15.11 19.72
N PRO A 27 4.35 15.59 18.55
CA PRO A 27 3.67 15.27 17.29
C PRO A 27 3.42 13.79 17.31
N ALA A 28 2.19 13.36 17.04
CA ALA A 28 1.74 11.98 17.22
C ALA A 28 2.85 11.04 16.75
N LEU A 29 3.45 10.32 17.72
CA LEU A 29 4.39 9.25 17.43
C LEU A 29 3.57 8.26 16.63
N ARG A 30 3.69 8.33 15.30
CA ARG A 30 3.13 7.26 14.47
C ARG A 30 3.79 5.98 14.95
N PRO A 31 3.02 4.98 15.43
CA PRO A 31 3.61 3.68 15.61
C PRO A 31 4.12 3.25 14.23
N PHE A 32 5.43 3.02 14.10
CA PHE A 32 5.97 2.43 12.89
C PHE A 32 5.40 1.03 12.73
N ASN A 33 5.04 0.68 11.51
CA ASN A 33 4.58 -0.65 11.18
C ASN A 33 5.78 -1.55 10.94
N ILE A 34 5.66 -2.82 11.35
CA ILE A 34 6.62 -3.86 11.00
C ILE A 34 5.89 -4.85 10.11
N THR A 35 6.29 -4.93 8.85
CA THR A 35 5.68 -5.81 7.86
C THR A 35 6.68 -6.88 7.43
N SER A 36 6.29 -8.16 7.53
CA SER A 36 7.10 -9.27 7.01
C SER A 36 6.72 -9.53 5.55
N VAL A 37 7.71 -9.62 4.68
CA VAL A 37 7.55 -9.84 3.24
C VAL A 37 8.48 -10.97 2.78
N ALA A 38 8.11 -11.68 1.71
CA ALA A 38 8.90 -12.79 1.19
C ALA A 38 9.88 -12.39 0.09
N SER A 39 9.82 -11.14 -0.40
CA SER A 39 10.65 -10.67 -1.49
C SER A 39 10.78 -9.15 -1.54
N THR A 40 11.81 -8.66 -2.24
CA THR A 40 11.95 -7.24 -2.58
C THR A 40 10.72 -6.71 -3.34
N ALA A 41 10.12 -7.52 -4.22
CA ALA A 41 8.92 -7.12 -4.96
C ALA A 41 7.73 -6.88 -4.01
N GLU A 42 7.54 -7.74 -3.02
CA GLU A 42 6.50 -7.55 -2.00
C GLU A 42 6.80 -6.34 -1.10
N ARG A 43 8.06 -6.11 -0.73
CA ARG A 43 8.46 -4.92 0.02
C ARG A 43 8.14 -3.63 -0.75
N LEU A 44 8.43 -3.60 -2.04
CA LEU A 44 8.14 -2.45 -2.89
C LEU A 44 6.65 -2.30 -3.24
N ALA A 45 5.82 -3.30 -2.91
CA ALA A 45 4.37 -3.29 -3.08
C ALA A 45 3.61 -2.90 -1.80
N ILE A 46 4.30 -2.55 -0.71
CA ILE A 46 3.65 -2.06 0.52
C ILE A 46 3.03 -0.69 0.23
N GLU A 47 1.71 -0.60 0.23
CA GLU A 47 0.99 0.60 -0.22
C GLU A 47 0.91 1.70 0.84
N ASP A 48 0.84 1.36 2.13
CA ASP A 48 0.61 2.30 3.23
C ASP A 48 1.86 2.57 4.09
N ALA A 49 3.05 2.26 3.57
CA ALA A 49 4.28 2.47 4.32
C ALA A 49 4.59 3.96 4.49
N ASN A 50 5.07 4.30 5.68
CA ASN A 50 5.46 5.66 6.07
C ASN A 50 6.93 5.68 6.49
N ALA A 51 7.57 6.86 6.47
CA ALA A 51 8.92 7.00 6.99
C ALA A 51 9.02 6.49 8.43
N GLY A 52 9.99 5.64 8.68
CA GLY A 52 10.17 4.92 9.94
C GLY A 52 9.57 3.51 9.94
N ASP A 53 8.71 3.14 9.00
CA ASP A 53 8.20 1.77 8.90
C ASP A 53 9.30 0.79 8.52
N ILE A 54 9.21 -0.42 9.06
CA ILE A 54 10.21 -1.47 8.87
C ILE A 54 9.61 -2.61 8.04
N ALA A 55 10.27 -2.99 6.98
CA ALA A 55 10.02 -4.22 6.26
C ALA A 55 11.06 -5.28 6.62
N ILE A 56 10.61 -6.46 7.03
CA ILE A 56 11.46 -7.63 7.24
C ILE A 56 11.30 -8.54 6.03
N GLU A 57 12.29 -8.51 5.14
CA GLU A 57 12.32 -9.36 3.96
C GLU A 57 12.97 -10.69 4.31
N THR A 58 12.22 -11.79 4.20
CA THR A 58 12.73 -13.13 4.47
C THR A 58 12.91 -13.87 3.16
N THR A 59 14.13 -13.91 2.67
CA THR A 59 14.47 -14.60 1.42
C THR A 59 14.67 -16.09 1.67
N ALA A 60 13.59 -16.87 1.55
CA ALA A 60 13.69 -18.32 1.54
C ALA A 60 13.78 -18.84 0.11
N THR A 61 14.76 -19.67 -0.17
CA THR A 61 14.89 -20.37 -1.47
C THR A 61 14.22 -21.73 -1.38
N THR A 62 13.39 -22.07 -2.36
CA THR A 62 12.80 -23.40 -2.49
C THR A 62 13.49 -24.14 -3.63
N PHE A 63 14.08 -25.27 -3.32
CA PHE A 63 14.68 -26.17 -4.29
C PHE A 63 13.69 -27.28 -4.64
N SER A 64 13.50 -27.52 -5.94
CA SER A 64 12.73 -28.66 -6.44
C SER A 64 13.67 -29.86 -6.66
N VAL A 65 13.39 -30.96 -5.99
CA VAL A 65 14.22 -32.18 -5.99
C VAL A 65 13.44 -33.33 -6.62
N GLY A 66 13.78 -33.74 -7.81
CA GLY A 66 13.25 -34.96 -8.41
C GLY A 66 13.81 -36.22 -7.73
N SER A 67 13.07 -37.33 -7.78
CA SER A 67 13.56 -38.61 -7.20
C SER A 67 14.90 -39.04 -7.78
N ALA A 68 15.17 -38.78 -9.05
CA ALA A 68 16.46 -39.10 -9.69
C ALA A 68 17.64 -38.29 -9.12
N SER A 69 17.40 -37.19 -8.43
CA SER A 69 18.40 -36.37 -7.76
C SER A 69 18.80 -36.91 -6.37
N VAL A 70 18.13 -37.96 -5.88
CA VAL A 70 18.39 -38.58 -4.57
C VAL A 70 19.19 -39.84 -4.77
N THR A 71 20.36 -39.90 -4.13
CA THR A 71 21.26 -41.07 -4.19
C THR A 71 21.34 -41.75 -2.82
N THR A 72 20.62 -42.86 -2.67
CA THR A 72 20.53 -43.60 -1.40
C THR A 72 21.85 -44.28 -0.99
N GLY A 73 22.68 -44.65 -1.94
CA GLY A 73 23.99 -45.30 -1.62
C GLY A 73 25.03 -44.36 -1.01
N THR A 74 24.82 -43.04 -1.10
CA THR A 74 25.69 -42.00 -0.52
C THR A 74 24.94 -41.04 0.37
N ASP A 75 23.62 -41.24 0.56
CA ASP A 75 22.72 -40.38 1.34
C ASP A 75 22.76 -38.90 0.90
N SER A 76 22.83 -38.71 -0.42
CA SER A 76 23.02 -37.37 -0.98
C SER A 76 21.88 -36.93 -1.91
N ILE A 77 21.71 -35.62 -2.00
CA ILE A 77 20.74 -34.97 -2.85
C ILE A 77 21.47 -33.98 -3.77
N THR A 78 21.30 -34.13 -5.07
CA THR A 78 21.90 -33.26 -6.07
C THR A 78 20.97 -32.06 -6.36
N ILE A 79 21.49 -30.85 -6.15
CA ILE A 79 20.81 -29.59 -6.41
C ILE A 79 21.82 -28.61 -6.99
N ALA A 80 21.73 -28.32 -8.28
CA ALA A 80 22.72 -27.50 -8.97
C ALA A 80 22.79 -26.07 -8.37
N SER A 81 24.04 -25.64 -8.07
CA SER A 81 24.34 -24.28 -7.55
C SER A 81 23.46 -23.85 -6.36
N HIS A 82 23.27 -24.75 -5.39
CA HIS A 82 22.31 -24.57 -4.29
C HIS A 82 22.67 -23.43 -3.33
N GLY A 83 23.90 -23.00 -3.22
CA GLY A 83 24.33 -21.92 -2.31
C GLY A 83 24.17 -22.22 -0.81
N VAL A 84 23.77 -23.44 -0.43
CA VAL A 84 23.54 -23.85 0.96
C VAL A 84 24.88 -24.17 1.64
N ASN A 85 25.03 -23.83 2.91
CA ASN A 85 26.21 -24.16 3.73
C ASN A 85 25.89 -25.25 4.75
N THR A 86 26.93 -25.91 5.26
CA THR A 86 26.74 -26.85 6.37
C THR A 86 26.22 -26.17 7.60
N GLY A 87 25.10 -26.69 8.13
CA GLY A 87 24.40 -26.12 9.28
C GLY A 87 23.14 -25.29 8.91
N ASP A 88 22.92 -24.96 7.64
CA ASP A 88 21.71 -24.30 7.20
C ASP A 88 20.49 -25.21 7.39
N LEU A 89 19.37 -24.66 7.85
CA LEU A 89 18.10 -25.38 8.01
C LEU A 89 17.31 -25.43 6.69
N LEU A 90 16.83 -26.62 6.37
CA LEU A 90 15.99 -26.89 5.21
C LEU A 90 14.73 -27.62 5.63
N THR A 91 13.56 -27.03 5.37
CA THR A 91 12.25 -27.71 5.57
C THR A 91 11.98 -28.64 4.38
N TYR A 92 11.74 -29.92 4.66
CA TYR A 92 11.41 -30.91 3.63
C TYR A 92 9.91 -30.97 3.38
N THR A 93 9.51 -30.98 2.11
CA THR A 93 8.15 -31.30 1.66
C THR A 93 8.22 -32.47 0.67
N GLN A 94 7.47 -33.54 0.95
CA GLN A 94 7.45 -34.70 0.10
C GLN A 94 6.78 -34.44 -1.26
N GLY A 95 7.19 -35.22 -2.27
CA GLY A 95 6.48 -35.37 -3.53
C GLY A 95 5.21 -36.24 -3.39
N SER A 96 4.96 -37.10 -4.35
CA SER A 96 3.84 -38.06 -4.26
C SER A 96 4.10 -39.19 -3.23
N THR A 97 5.37 -39.53 -2.99
CA THR A 97 5.80 -40.48 -1.93
C THR A 97 7.07 -39.90 -1.27
N ALA A 98 7.14 -39.94 0.04
CA ALA A 98 8.30 -39.40 0.79
C ALA A 98 9.60 -40.14 0.48
N ILE A 99 10.73 -39.45 0.58
CA ILE A 99 12.07 -40.08 0.70
C ILE A 99 12.09 -40.76 2.06
N LEU A 100 12.30 -42.07 2.11
CA LEU A 100 12.43 -42.81 3.38
C LEU A 100 13.68 -42.35 4.14
N GLY A 101 13.48 -42.00 5.40
CA GLY A 101 14.44 -41.32 6.26
C GLY A 101 14.03 -39.84 6.51
N LEU A 102 13.14 -39.26 5.70
CA LEU A 102 12.65 -37.89 5.85
C LEU A 102 11.13 -37.86 6.11
N SER A 103 10.69 -36.85 6.86
CA SER A 103 9.27 -36.58 7.13
C SER A 103 8.88 -35.18 6.64
N THR A 104 7.72 -35.07 5.97
CA THR A 104 7.25 -33.78 5.43
C THR A 104 6.95 -32.78 6.56
N GLY A 105 7.29 -31.51 6.34
CA GLY A 105 7.14 -30.44 7.33
C GLY A 105 8.19 -30.42 8.43
N VAL A 106 9.21 -31.31 8.35
CA VAL A 106 10.31 -31.35 9.32
C VAL A 106 11.52 -30.60 8.77
N ASP A 107 12.21 -29.90 9.68
CA ASP A 107 13.43 -29.18 9.39
C ASP A 107 14.65 -30.08 9.57
N TYR A 108 15.56 -30.06 8.61
CA TYR A 108 16.81 -30.79 8.59
C TYR A 108 17.98 -29.84 8.39
N TYR A 109 19.13 -30.17 8.98
CA TYR A 109 20.36 -29.41 8.81
C TYR A 109 21.12 -29.91 7.58
N ALA A 110 21.50 -28.96 6.72
CA ALA A 110 22.30 -29.30 5.55
C ALA A 110 23.73 -29.68 5.91
N ILE A 111 24.30 -30.62 5.16
CA ILE A 111 25.71 -30.92 5.08
C ILE A 111 26.13 -30.63 3.65
N LYS A 112 26.91 -29.58 3.41
CA LYS A 112 27.43 -29.25 2.09
C LYS A 112 28.54 -30.23 1.72
N VAL A 113 28.31 -30.98 0.65
CA VAL A 113 29.35 -31.87 0.06
C VAL A 113 30.18 -31.08 -0.95
N ASP A 114 29.50 -30.40 -1.88
CA ASP A 114 30.05 -29.49 -2.87
C ASP A 114 28.98 -28.44 -3.29
N ASP A 115 29.21 -27.65 -4.35
CA ASP A 115 28.30 -26.61 -4.79
C ASP A 115 26.99 -27.14 -5.42
N ASN A 116 26.94 -28.45 -5.72
CA ASN A 116 25.79 -29.09 -6.38
C ASN A 116 25.23 -30.26 -5.57
N THR A 117 25.79 -30.59 -4.41
CA THR A 117 25.44 -31.80 -3.65
C THR A 117 25.37 -31.48 -2.15
N ILE A 118 24.26 -31.88 -1.53
CA ILE A 118 24.07 -31.81 -0.08
C ILE A 118 23.71 -33.17 0.49
N LYS A 119 23.90 -33.33 1.81
CA LYS A 119 23.27 -34.35 2.64
C LYS A 119 22.45 -33.67 3.74
N LEU A 120 21.62 -34.42 4.42
CA LEU A 120 20.76 -33.89 5.50
C LEU A 120 21.11 -34.56 6.82
N ALA A 121 20.98 -33.80 7.92
CA ALA A 121 21.21 -34.27 9.28
C ALA A 121 20.03 -33.84 10.18
N THR A 122 19.80 -34.58 11.26
CA THR A 122 18.72 -34.31 12.23
C THR A 122 19.05 -33.20 13.22
N THR A 123 20.35 -32.90 13.41
CA THR A 123 20.82 -31.86 14.34
C THR A 123 21.99 -31.09 13.75
N SER A 124 22.20 -29.86 14.21
CA SER A 124 23.35 -29.04 13.81
C SER A 124 24.68 -29.71 14.15
N SER A 125 24.77 -30.43 15.30
CA SER A 125 25.95 -31.16 15.69
C SER A 125 26.26 -32.33 14.73
N ASN A 126 25.23 -33.06 14.27
CA ASN A 126 25.38 -34.12 13.28
C ASN A 126 25.83 -33.55 11.94
N ALA A 127 25.26 -32.37 11.54
CA ALA A 127 25.70 -31.73 10.30
C ALA A 127 27.18 -31.34 10.33
N THR A 128 27.63 -30.70 11.40
CA THR A 128 29.05 -30.31 11.55
C THR A 128 30.00 -31.51 11.66
N SER A 129 29.51 -32.64 12.19
CA SER A 129 30.26 -33.91 12.29
C SER A 129 30.12 -34.80 11.05
N ASN A 130 29.46 -34.31 9.99
CA ASN A 130 29.20 -35.03 8.74
C ASN A 130 28.44 -36.37 8.94
N GLN A 131 27.53 -36.39 9.92
CA GLN A 131 26.63 -37.52 10.20
C GLN A 131 25.30 -37.35 9.48
N ALA A 132 25.17 -37.87 8.29
CA ALA A 132 23.98 -37.77 7.47
C ALA A 132 22.88 -38.75 7.92
N ILE A 133 21.64 -38.42 7.57
CA ILE A 133 20.49 -39.32 7.64
C ILE A 133 20.63 -40.39 6.56
N ASP A 134 20.38 -41.66 6.91
CA ASP A 134 20.31 -42.79 5.98
C ASP A 134 19.03 -42.64 5.11
N LEU A 135 19.20 -42.34 3.82
CA LEU A 135 18.12 -42.24 2.85
C LEU A 135 17.84 -43.60 2.21
N GLN A 136 16.80 -44.28 2.64
CA GLN A 136 16.46 -45.65 2.26
C GLN A 136 15.66 -45.77 0.96
N SER A 137 15.10 -44.65 0.44
CA SER A 137 14.46 -44.61 -0.88
C SER A 137 14.59 -43.22 -1.50
N GLN A 138 14.38 -43.15 -2.82
CA GLN A 138 14.37 -41.90 -3.57
C GLN A 138 13.02 -41.14 -3.49
N GLY A 139 11.99 -41.76 -2.88
CA GLY A 139 10.63 -41.26 -2.96
C GLY A 139 10.06 -41.25 -4.38
N ALA A 140 8.99 -40.52 -4.59
CA ALA A 140 8.38 -40.31 -5.92
C ALA A 140 7.81 -38.91 -6.05
N GLY A 141 7.79 -38.42 -7.29
CA GLY A 141 7.34 -37.05 -7.60
C GLY A 141 8.44 -36.01 -7.34
N THR A 142 8.05 -34.74 -7.32
CA THR A 142 8.95 -33.62 -7.02
C THR A 142 8.87 -33.29 -5.55
N HIS A 143 9.96 -33.50 -4.83
CA HIS A 143 10.12 -33.05 -3.44
C HIS A 143 10.56 -31.59 -3.41
N GLN A 144 10.41 -30.94 -2.28
CA GLN A 144 10.92 -29.58 -2.05
C GLN A 144 11.80 -29.56 -0.81
N LEU A 145 12.87 -28.79 -0.89
CA LEU A 145 13.68 -28.36 0.24
C LEU A 145 13.68 -26.84 0.28
N LYS A 146 13.19 -26.27 1.37
CA LYS A 146 13.05 -24.81 1.53
C LYS A 146 14.00 -24.33 2.62
N THR A 147 14.89 -23.36 2.31
CA THR A 147 15.74 -22.73 3.32
C THR A 147 14.90 -21.92 4.30
N GLN A 148 15.39 -21.74 5.52
CA GLN A 148 14.73 -20.90 6.53
C GLN A 148 14.80 -19.40 6.19
N GLY A 149 15.46 -19.00 5.14
CA GLY A 149 15.61 -17.60 4.74
C GLY A 149 16.43 -16.76 5.73
N VAL A 150 17.16 -15.81 5.20
CA VAL A 150 17.79 -14.76 6.01
C VAL A 150 16.80 -13.61 6.11
N ALA A 151 16.44 -13.22 7.32
CA ALA A 151 15.64 -12.03 7.56
C ALA A 151 16.52 -10.79 7.43
N ILE A 152 16.22 -9.95 6.46
CA ILE A 152 16.89 -8.66 6.25
C ILE A 152 15.86 -7.57 6.58
N SER A 153 16.19 -6.69 7.50
CA SER A 153 15.32 -5.57 7.87
C SER A 153 15.69 -4.34 7.06
N TYR A 154 14.67 -3.65 6.57
CA TYR A 154 14.79 -2.39 5.86
C TYR A 154 13.91 -1.35 6.54
N ILE A 155 14.39 -0.11 6.67
CA ILE A 155 13.61 1.04 7.12
C ILE A 155 13.28 1.95 5.92
N LEU A 156 12.06 2.44 5.86
CA LEU A 156 11.67 3.46 4.89
C LEU A 156 12.12 4.83 5.42
N GLU A 157 13.05 5.48 4.74
CA GLU A 157 13.63 6.76 5.19
C GLU A 157 12.86 7.98 4.71
N ASN A 158 12.20 7.88 3.55
CA ASN A 158 11.50 9.02 2.96
C ASN A 158 10.12 8.60 2.41
N ASP A 159 9.06 9.24 2.90
CA ASP A 159 7.68 8.98 2.51
C ASP A 159 6.94 10.21 1.95
N LEU A 160 7.62 11.37 1.86
CA LEU A 160 6.98 12.66 1.56
C LEU A 160 6.97 13.05 0.09
N GLU A 161 7.57 12.26 -0.80
CA GLU A 161 7.78 12.71 -2.18
C GLU A 161 6.56 12.53 -3.08
N LYS A 162 5.79 11.44 -2.90
CA LYS A 162 4.71 11.08 -3.81
C LYS A 162 3.56 10.42 -3.09
N GLN A 163 2.36 10.79 -3.49
CA GLN A 163 1.14 10.09 -3.10
C GLN A 163 0.32 9.72 -4.33
N PHE A 164 -0.52 8.73 -4.16
CA PHE A 164 -1.56 8.42 -5.09
C PHE A 164 -2.92 8.66 -4.41
N LEU A 165 -3.76 9.43 -5.06
CA LEU A 165 -5.07 9.82 -4.58
C LEU A 165 -6.12 9.10 -5.42
N ALA A 166 -7.01 8.34 -4.76
CA ALA A 166 -8.11 7.65 -5.41
C ALA A 166 -9.45 8.34 -5.09
N PHE A 167 -10.34 8.35 -6.07
CA PHE A 167 -11.67 8.94 -5.97
C PHE A 167 -12.67 8.17 -6.83
N ILE A 168 -13.96 8.42 -6.65
CA ILE A 168 -15.00 7.85 -7.51
C ILE A 168 -14.87 8.46 -8.91
N PRO A 169 -14.66 7.64 -9.96
CA PRO A 169 -14.42 8.14 -11.30
C PRO A 169 -15.66 8.86 -11.86
N ASN A 170 -15.41 9.92 -12.62
CA ASN A 170 -16.46 10.71 -13.26
C ASN A 170 -15.95 11.32 -14.56
N SER A 171 -16.72 11.21 -15.64
CA SER A 171 -16.37 11.75 -16.96
C SER A 171 -16.18 13.26 -17.00
N ASN A 172 -16.70 13.98 -16.00
CA ASN A 172 -16.55 15.44 -15.91
C ASN A 172 -15.24 15.89 -15.26
N TYR A 173 -14.45 14.95 -14.68
CA TYR A 173 -13.15 15.26 -14.10
C TYR A 173 -12.09 15.26 -15.20
N SER A 174 -11.24 16.28 -15.16
CA SER A 174 -10.13 16.40 -16.12
C SER A 174 -8.95 17.05 -15.40
N PHE A 175 -7.87 16.30 -15.31
CA PHE A 175 -6.61 16.78 -14.75
C PHE A 175 -5.51 16.65 -15.77
N SER A 176 -4.57 17.57 -15.71
CA SER A 176 -3.37 17.57 -16.54
C SER A 176 -2.12 17.47 -15.68
N ALA A 177 -1.05 16.92 -16.24
CA ALA A 177 0.25 16.99 -15.57
C ALA A 177 0.62 18.44 -15.30
N SER A 178 1.12 18.72 -14.11
CA SER A 178 1.44 20.04 -13.55
C SER A 178 0.27 20.81 -12.94
N ASP A 179 -0.96 20.31 -12.98
CA ASP A 179 -2.06 20.91 -12.21
C ASP A 179 -1.75 20.91 -10.72
N ILE A 180 -2.16 21.97 -10.03
CA ILE A 180 -1.97 22.10 -8.59
C ILE A 180 -3.28 21.75 -7.90
N ILE A 181 -3.25 20.79 -6.98
CA ILE A 181 -4.38 20.42 -6.14
C ILE A 181 -4.14 20.84 -4.70
N ILE A 182 -5.22 21.14 -4.00
CA ILE A 182 -5.23 21.58 -2.60
C ILE A 182 -6.24 20.75 -1.83
N GLY A 183 -5.82 20.23 -0.67
CA GLY A 183 -6.69 19.47 0.24
C GLY A 183 -7.52 20.38 1.17
N SER A 184 -8.71 19.92 1.52
CA SER A 184 -9.68 20.70 2.33
C SER A 184 -9.31 20.80 3.80
N SER A 185 -8.81 19.73 4.40
CA SER A 185 -8.59 19.66 5.85
C SER A 185 -7.13 19.89 6.23
N THR A 186 -6.21 19.39 5.43
CA THR A 186 -4.78 19.36 5.76
C THR A 186 -4.00 20.54 5.22
N THR A 187 -4.57 21.38 4.36
CA THR A 187 -3.85 22.37 3.55
C THR A 187 -2.74 21.75 2.68
N ALA A 188 -2.80 20.44 2.47
CA ALA A 188 -1.89 19.71 1.61
C ALA A 188 -1.92 20.29 0.19
N ARG A 189 -0.76 20.38 -0.44
CA ARG A 189 -0.63 20.81 -1.83
C ARG A 189 0.16 19.78 -2.60
N GLY A 190 -0.34 19.44 -3.78
CA GLY A 190 0.32 18.48 -4.67
C GLY A 190 0.33 18.99 -6.09
N VAL A 191 1.29 18.51 -6.86
CA VAL A 191 1.39 18.71 -8.31
C VAL A 191 1.07 17.39 -8.98
N VAL A 192 0.07 17.40 -9.86
CA VAL A 192 -0.33 16.20 -10.62
C VAL A 192 0.80 15.76 -11.53
N THR A 193 1.21 14.51 -11.43
CA THR A 193 2.22 13.88 -12.30
C THR A 193 1.61 12.95 -13.32
N SER A 194 0.51 12.27 -12.96
CA SER A 194 -0.31 11.50 -13.91
C SER A 194 -1.77 11.42 -13.46
N TYR A 195 -2.66 11.18 -14.40
CA TYR A 195 -4.09 11.07 -14.18
C TYR A 195 -4.67 9.89 -14.95
N ASN A 196 -5.49 9.09 -14.26
CA ASN A 196 -6.34 8.08 -14.87
C ASN A 196 -7.79 8.34 -14.39
N ASP A 197 -8.67 8.66 -15.30
CA ASP A 197 -10.04 9.10 -15.06
C ASP A 197 -10.99 7.99 -14.61
N GLY A 198 -10.59 6.74 -14.75
CA GLY A 198 -11.35 5.57 -14.32
C GLY A 198 -10.66 4.28 -14.70
N ARG A 199 -10.18 3.52 -13.72
CA ARG A 199 -9.46 2.26 -13.90
C ARG A 199 -10.04 1.15 -13.02
N ILE A 200 -9.82 -0.09 -13.38
CA ILE A 200 -10.06 -1.22 -12.48
C ILE A 200 -8.84 -1.37 -11.58
N PHE A 201 -9.06 -1.34 -10.26
CA PHE A 201 -7.96 -1.48 -9.29
C PHE A 201 -8.01 -2.80 -8.51
N ASN A 202 -9.18 -3.44 -8.46
CA ASN A 202 -9.34 -4.70 -7.73
C ASN A 202 -10.50 -5.52 -8.32
N PHE A 203 -10.50 -6.82 -7.99
CA PHE A 203 -11.60 -7.74 -8.25
C PHE A 203 -12.03 -8.42 -6.96
N VAL A 204 -13.34 -8.52 -6.75
CA VAL A 204 -13.95 -9.27 -5.65
C VAL A 204 -14.53 -10.54 -6.21
N ILE A 205 -14.09 -11.69 -5.69
CA ILE A 205 -14.61 -13.01 -6.02
C ILE A 205 -15.68 -13.36 -4.98
N SER A 206 -16.95 -13.34 -5.35
CA SER A 206 -18.06 -13.73 -4.46
C SER A 206 -18.40 -15.22 -4.56
N THR A 207 -18.11 -15.83 -5.70
CA THR A 207 -18.22 -17.27 -5.93
C THR A 207 -17.01 -17.72 -6.74
N ALA A 208 -16.28 -18.70 -6.24
CA ALA A 208 -15.06 -19.18 -6.88
C ALA A 208 -15.33 -20.01 -8.16
N GLY A 209 -16.53 -20.54 -8.31
CA GLY A 209 -16.87 -21.49 -9.36
C GLY A 209 -16.13 -22.81 -9.22
N ASP A 210 -16.34 -23.70 -10.19
CA ASP A 210 -15.67 -25.01 -10.25
C ASP A 210 -15.43 -25.46 -11.69
N SER A 211 -14.70 -26.55 -11.85
CA SER A 211 -14.45 -27.22 -13.14
C SER A 211 -13.61 -26.41 -14.15
N TYR A 212 -12.84 -25.41 -13.68
CA TYR A 212 -11.86 -24.73 -14.50
C TYR A 212 -10.60 -25.61 -14.69
N SER A 213 -10.09 -25.71 -15.92
CA SER A 213 -8.93 -26.54 -16.24
C SER A 213 -7.59 -25.87 -15.98
N GLY A 214 -7.55 -24.58 -15.74
CA GLY A 214 -6.35 -23.76 -15.52
C GLY A 214 -6.64 -22.28 -15.59
N ASP A 215 -5.61 -21.45 -15.48
CA ASP A 215 -5.72 -20.00 -15.56
C ASP A 215 -6.29 -19.55 -16.90
N PHE A 216 -7.14 -18.51 -16.89
CA PHE A 216 -7.78 -17.98 -18.10
C PHE A 216 -7.98 -16.47 -18.05
N ALA A 217 -8.05 -15.85 -19.23
CA ALA A 217 -8.36 -14.42 -19.32
C ALA A 217 -9.84 -14.16 -19.03
N LEU A 218 -10.11 -13.13 -18.22
CA LEU A 218 -11.47 -12.65 -17.98
C LEU A 218 -11.97 -11.84 -19.19
N THR A 219 -13.25 -11.98 -19.52
CA THR A 219 -13.92 -11.07 -20.45
C THR A 219 -14.49 -9.91 -19.64
N ILE A 220 -13.98 -8.70 -19.88
CA ILE A 220 -14.38 -7.47 -19.21
C ILE A 220 -15.08 -6.60 -20.26
N SER A 221 -16.21 -5.96 -19.93
CA SER A 221 -16.88 -5.05 -20.87
C SER A 221 -15.99 -3.84 -21.20
N ALA A 222 -16.25 -3.21 -22.34
CA ALA A 222 -15.52 -2.00 -22.78
C ALA A 222 -15.68 -0.85 -21.76
N PRO A 223 -14.72 0.09 -21.70
CA PRO A 223 -14.86 1.30 -20.88
C PRO A 223 -16.01 2.20 -21.37
N ASP A 224 -16.51 3.05 -20.49
CA ASP A 224 -17.56 4.02 -20.80
C ASP A 224 -17.06 5.10 -21.78
N ASP A 225 -15.79 5.51 -21.65
CA ASP A 225 -15.13 6.40 -22.61
C ASP A 225 -14.82 5.63 -23.90
N THR A 226 -15.66 5.79 -24.90
CA THR A 226 -15.51 5.13 -26.20
C THR A 226 -14.45 5.77 -27.10
N VAL A 227 -13.91 6.94 -26.74
CA VAL A 227 -12.96 7.71 -27.56
C VAL A 227 -11.53 7.55 -27.06
N ASN A 228 -11.29 7.75 -25.76
CA ASN A 228 -9.96 7.71 -25.14
C ASN A 228 -9.80 6.56 -24.15
N GLY A 229 -10.85 5.76 -23.96
CA GLY A 229 -10.85 4.63 -23.06
C GLY A 229 -9.88 3.54 -23.50
N VAL A 230 -9.31 2.83 -22.53
CA VAL A 230 -8.41 1.70 -22.73
C VAL A 230 -9.04 0.47 -22.09
N GLN A 231 -9.14 -0.61 -22.85
CA GLN A 231 -9.69 -1.88 -22.37
C GLN A 231 -8.83 -2.45 -21.22
N ALA A 232 -9.47 -2.77 -20.13
CA ALA A 232 -8.82 -3.49 -19.04
C ALA A 232 -8.62 -4.97 -19.39
N ALA A 233 -7.59 -5.59 -18.81
CA ALA A 233 -7.32 -7.01 -18.95
C ALA A 233 -6.91 -7.62 -17.62
N ALA A 234 -7.40 -8.84 -17.35
CA ALA A 234 -7.07 -9.58 -16.14
C ALA A 234 -7.11 -11.09 -16.40
N THR A 235 -6.35 -11.83 -15.60
CA THR A 235 -6.30 -13.29 -15.63
C THR A 235 -6.88 -13.83 -14.33
N ALA A 236 -7.83 -14.75 -14.43
CA ALA A 236 -8.30 -15.55 -13.31
C ALA A 236 -7.31 -16.68 -13.05
N ASN A 237 -6.78 -16.76 -11.83
CA ASN A 237 -5.86 -17.80 -11.40
C ASN A 237 -6.65 -18.92 -10.74
N VAL A 238 -6.41 -20.16 -11.20
CA VAL A 238 -7.18 -21.34 -10.83
C VAL A 238 -6.35 -22.29 -9.98
N THR A 239 -6.91 -22.73 -8.87
CA THR A 239 -6.34 -23.80 -8.04
C THR A 239 -7.42 -24.83 -7.74
N ASN A 240 -7.12 -26.12 -7.98
CA ASN A 240 -8.06 -27.22 -7.78
C ASN A 240 -9.41 -27.02 -8.46
N GLY A 241 -9.40 -26.45 -9.67
CA GLY A 241 -10.59 -26.23 -10.48
C GLY A 241 -11.44 -25.01 -10.11
N SER A 242 -11.02 -24.20 -9.13
CA SER A 242 -11.74 -23.00 -8.68
C SER A 242 -10.88 -21.73 -8.83
N VAL A 243 -11.52 -20.60 -9.09
CA VAL A 243 -10.82 -19.29 -9.16
C VAL A 243 -10.46 -18.83 -7.74
N THR A 244 -9.17 -18.68 -7.48
CA THR A 244 -8.65 -18.27 -6.15
C THR A 244 -8.18 -16.84 -6.09
N LYS A 245 -7.80 -16.27 -7.24
CA LYS A 245 -7.27 -14.91 -7.37
C LYS A 245 -7.55 -14.37 -8.77
N VAL A 246 -7.59 -13.04 -8.90
CA VAL A 246 -7.56 -12.36 -10.19
C VAL A 246 -6.33 -11.47 -10.24
N THR A 247 -5.52 -11.64 -11.29
CA THR A 247 -4.32 -10.84 -11.53
C THR A 247 -4.63 -9.83 -12.63
N ILE A 248 -4.58 -8.53 -12.32
CA ILE A 248 -4.76 -7.45 -13.28
C ILE A 248 -3.49 -7.36 -14.14
N THR A 249 -3.64 -7.45 -15.45
CA THR A 249 -2.54 -7.29 -16.42
C THR A 249 -2.58 -5.92 -17.10
N ASN A 250 -3.76 -5.30 -17.17
CA ASN A 250 -3.96 -3.91 -17.60
C ASN A 250 -5.15 -3.33 -16.82
N ASN A 251 -4.92 -2.24 -16.09
CA ASN A 251 -5.96 -1.58 -15.32
C ASN A 251 -7.05 -0.91 -16.17
N GLY A 252 -6.76 -0.63 -17.43
CA GLY A 252 -7.65 0.12 -18.30
C GLY A 252 -7.73 1.61 -17.98
N LYS A 253 -8.62 2.31 -18.69
CA LYS A 253 -8.90 3.74 -18.53
C LYS A 253 -10.32 4.04 -19.01
N GLY A 254 -10.98 5.06 -18.43
CA GLY A 254 -12.29 5.52 -18.89
C GLY A 254 -13.46 4.66 -18.41
N TYR A 255 -13.31 3.97 -17.28
CA TYR A 255 -14.38 3.25 -16.60
C TYR A 255 -15.04 4.17 -15.56
N TYR A 256 -16.22 4.70 -15.88
CA TYR A 256 -16.99 5.55 -14.96
C TYR A 256 -18.10 4.79 -14.24
N THR A 257 -18.46 3.63 -14.79
CA THR A 257 -19.39 2.68 -14.19
C THR A 257 -18.72 1.31 -14.05
N GLN A 258 -19.22 0.52 -13.11
CA GLN A 258 -18.67 -0.82 -12.87
C GLN A 258 -18.85 -1.70 -14.11
N PRO A 259 -17.76 -2.21 -14.73
CA PRO A 259 -17.88 -3.05 -15.89
C PRO A 259 -18.41 -4.45 -15.54
N THR A 260 -19.07 -5.09 -16.50
CA THR A 260 -19.41 -6.51 -16.38
C THR A 260 -18.17 -7.36 -16.57
N VAL A 261 -18.05 -8.41 -15.74
CA VAL A 261 -16.94 -9.37 -15.78
C VAL A 261 -17.51 -10.76 -15.99
N GLN A 262 -17.00 -11.48 -16.97
CA GLN A 262 -17.40 -12.85 -17.27
C GLN A 262 -16.24 -13.83 -17.13
N ALA A 263 -16.46 -14.84 -16.31
CA ALA A 263 -15.56 -15.97 -16.11
C ALA A 263 -16.22 -17.19 -16.72
N GLN A 264 -15.94 -17.46 -18.00
CA GLN A 264 -16.61 -18.56 -18.71
C GLN A 264 -16.02 -19.91 -18.32
N VAL A 265 -16.90 -20.88 -18.12
CA VAL A 265 -16.56 -22.28 -17.88
C VAL A 265 -17.37 -23.15 -18.84
N SER A 266 -16.78 -24.25 -19.30
CA SER A 266 -17.47 -25.19 -20.25
C SER A 266 -18.47 -26.10 -19.54
N SER A 267 -18.29 -26.35 -18.25
CA SER A 267 -19.18 -27.16 -17.40
C SER A 267 -18.95 -26.74 -15.94
N GLY A 268 -19.93 -26.99 -15.06
CA GLY A 268 -19.84 -26.65 -13.64
C GLY A 268 -20.40 -25.27 -13.29
N THR A 269 -20.06 -24.78 -12.11
CA THR A 269 -20.53 -23.49 -11.58
C THR A 269 -19.63 -22.37 -12.05
N THR A 270 -20.19 -21.35 -12.68
CA THR A 270 -19.43 -20.16 -13.12
C THR A 270 -19.01 -19.30 -11.92
N ALA A 271 -17.77 -18.86 -11.89
CA ALA A 271 -17.30 -17.90 -10.89
C ALA A 271 -18.01 -16.55 -11.04
N VAL A 272 -18.38 -15.93 -9.92
CA VAL A 272 -18.97 -14.59 -9.87
C VAL A 272 -17.89 -13.62 -9.39
N ILE A 273 -17.49 -12.74 -10.28
CA ILE A 273 -16.38 -11.80 -10.07
C ILE A 273 -16.88 -10.40 -10.40
N ALA A 274 -16.66 -9.46 -9.49
CA ALA A 274 -17.00 -8.05 -9.65
C ALA A 274 -15.75 -7.20 -9.71
N ALA A 275 -15.64 -6.31 -10.70
CA ALA A 275 -14.57 -5.33 -10.76
C ALA A 275 -14.85 -4.16 -9.81
N GLN A 276 -13.81 -3.61 -9.20
CA GLN A 276 -13.85 -2.34 -8.47
C GLN A 276 -13.09 -1.29 -9.26
N ILE A 277 -13.70 -0.12 -9.41
CA ILE A 277 -13.15 0.98 -10.20
C ILE A 277 -12.82 2.18 -9.33
N GLU A 278 -11.81 2.94 -9.74
CA GLU A 278 -11.41 4.20 -9.13
C GLU A 278 -10.84 5.17 -10.18
N GLY A 279 -11.00 6.48 -9.98
CA GLY A 279 -10.13 7.47 -10.58
C GLY A 279 -8.83 7.56 -9.80
N ARG A 280 -7.74 7.92 -10.46
CA ARG A 280 -6.42 8.00 -9.83
C ARG A 280 -5.65 9.24 -10.25
N LEU A 281 -5.13 9.96 -9.27
CA LEU A 281 -4.09 10.97 -9.44
C LEU A 281 -2.80 10.50 -8.80
N ASP A 282 -1.72 10.50 -9.54
CA ASP A 282 -0.38 10.44 -8.97
C ASP A 282 0.12 11.87 -8.79
N ILE A 283 0.59 12.20 -7.60
CA ILE A 283 1.02 13.55 -7.24
C ILE A 283 2.41 13.57 -6.63
N ALA A 284 3.12 14.68 -6.87
CA ALA A 284 4.28 15.07 -6.08
C ALA A 284 3.83 16.05 -4.99
N ILE A 285 4.19 15.81 -3.73
CA ILE A 285 3.84 16.67 -2.61
C ILE A 285 4.64 17.97 -2.70
N ALA A 286 3.95 19.13 -2.63
CA ALA A 286 4.57 20.42 -2.85
C ALA A 286 4.92 21.19 -1.56
N ASN A 287 4.33 20.86 -0.40
CA ASN A 287 4.48 21.59 0.85
C ASN A 287 4.78 20.73 2.08
N ASN A 288 5.26 19.50 1.88
CA ASN A 288 5.56 18.53 2.95
C ASN A 288 4.35 18.17 3.86
N ILE A 289 3.13 18.43 3.38
CA ILE A 289 1.88 18.05 4.04
C ILE A 289 1.20 17.00 3.16
N LYS A 290 0.79 15.89 3.75
CA LYS A 290 0.13 14.79 3.06
C LYS A 290 -1.36 15.02 2.94
N PHE A 291 -1.94 14.49 1.88
CA PHE A 291 -3.39 14.28 1.78
C PHE A 291 -3.78 13.06 2.58
N ASP A 292 -4.98 13.08 3.15
CA ASP A 292 -5.56 11.95 3.87
C ASP A 292 -6.86 11.47 3.18
N ALA A 293 -7.22 10.21 3.38
CA ALA A 293 -8.50 9.69 2.92
C ALA A 293 -9.66 10.44 3.62
N GLY A 294 -10.67 10.81 2.84
CA GLY A 294 -11.77 11.68 3.30
C GLY A 294 -11.47 13.17 3.17
N ASP A 295 -10.27 13.57 2.71
CA ASP A 295 -10.06 14.93 2.23
C ASP A 295 -10.87 15.17 0.95
N PHE A 296 -11.29 16.42 0.77
CA PHE A 296 -11.74 16.90 -0.54
C PHE A 296 -10.60 17.63 -1.22
N ILE A 297 -10.41 17.38 -2.50
CA ILE A 297 -9.42 18.13 -3.29
C ILE A 297 -10.10 19.13 -4.21
N LEU A 298 -9.44 20.27 -4.38
CA LEU A 298 -9.74 21.27 -5.37
C LEU A 298 -8.63 21.27 -6.42
N ASP A 299 -9.00 21.10 -7.67
CA ASP A 299 -8.19 21.51 -8.80
C ASP A 299 -8.63 22.93 -9.22
N GLN A 300 -7.70 23.87 -9.20
CA GLN A 300 -7.99 25.25 -9.57
C GLN A 300 -8.37 25.42 -11.04
N SER A 301 -8.05 24.46 -11.89
CA SER A 301 -8.43 24.42 -13.31
C SER A 301 -9.81 23.83 -13.55
N LEU A 302 -10.44 23.15 -12.57
CA LEU A 302 -11.78 22.59 -12.73
C LEU A 302 -12.86 23.66 -12.93
N ALA A 303 -13.85 23.28 -13.73
CA ALA A 303 -15.00 24.14 -14.01
C ALA A 303 -15.76 24.52 -12.75
N ASN A 304 -16.47 25.64 -12.80
CA ASN A 304 -17.39 26.03 -11.74
C ASN A 304 -18.57 25.05 -11.69
N ASP A 305 -18.93 24.64 -10.49
CA ASP A 305 -20.12 23.82 -10.22
C ASP A 305 -21.39 24.69 -10.04
N GLY A 306 -21.21 25.97 -9.83
CA GLY A 306 -22.27 26.98 -9.72
C GLY A 306 -21.68 28.38 -9.69
N THR A 307 -22.51 29.36 -9.99
CA THR A 307 -22.16 30.77 -9.90
C THR A 307 -23.31 31.53 -9.31
N GLY A 308 -23.02 32.54 -8.53
CA GLY A 308 -24.06 33.33 -7.88
C GLY A 308 -23.54 34.63 -7.32
N THR A 309 -24.34 35.19 -6.40
CA THR A 309 -23.99 36.38 -5.65
C THR A 309 -23.98 36.08 -4.16
N TYR A 310 -23.30 36.90 -3.39
CA TYR A 310 -23.30 36.76 -1.95
C TYR A 310 -23.44 38.08 -1.23
N SER A 311 -23.90 38.01 0.01
CA SER A 311 -23.82 39.08 0.98
C SER A 311 -23.30 38.59 2.31
N GLN A 312 -22.40 39.34 2.93
CA GLN A 312 -21.83 39.04 4.24
C GLN A 312 -22.33 40.07 5.27
N SER A 313 -22.77 39.56 6.41
CA SER A 313 -23.08 40.34 7.59
C SER A 313 -22.46 39.70 8.82
N GLY A 314 -21.47 40.36 9.39
CA GLY A 314 -20.64 39.74 10.43
C GLY A 314 -19.84 38.56 9.88
N THR A 315 -19.92 37.42 10.53
CA THR A 315 -19.29 36.19 10.09
C THR A 315 -20.19 35.35 9.17
N THR A 316 -21.44 35.71 8.98
CA THR A 316 -22.37 34.97 8.12
C THR A 316 -22.31 35.47 6.69
N ILE A 317 -22.02 34.60 5.75
CA ILE A 317 -22.09 34.82 4.31
C ILE A 317 -23.33 34.08 3.79
N THR A 318 -24.28 34.81 3.20
CA THR A 318 -25.42 34.22 2.49
C THR A 318 -25.10 34.20 0.99
N VAL A 319 -25.17 33.04 0.39
CA VAL A 319 -24.95 32.83 -1.05
C VAL A 319 -26.28 32.57 -1.74
N THR A 320 -26.47 33.24 -2.86
CA THR A 320 -27.60 32.98 -3.79
C THR A 320 -27.01 32.30 -5.03
N ASP A 321 -27.25 31.00 -5.16
CA ASP A 321 -26.78 30.08 -6.22
C ASP A 321 -28.01 29.25 -6.67
N ASN A 322 -28.62 29.62 -7.77
CA ASN A 322 -29.94 29.10 -8.18
C ASN A 322 -29.83 27.58 -8.51
N SER A 323 -30.78 26.82 -7.95
CA SER A 323 -30.88 25.36 -8.19
C SER A 323 -29.60 24.62 -7.87
N HIS A 324 -28.94 24.96 -6.78
CA HIS A 324 -27.60 24.45 -6.42
C HIS A 324 -27.55 22.95 -6.09
N ASN A 325 -28.68 22.29 -5.83
CA ASN A 325 -28.80 20.88 -5.49
C ASN A 325 -27.92 20.41 -4.30
N LEU A 326 -27.50 21.31 -3.41
CA LEU A 326 -26.73 21.00 -2.22
C LEU A 326 -27.66 20.58 -1.06
N SER A 327 -27.12 19.77 -0.17
CA SER A 327 -27.74 19.35 1.07
C SER A 327 -27.13 20.07 2.27
N ASN A 328 -27.85 20.11 3.39
CA ASN A 328 -27.32 20.71 4.60
C ASN A 328 -26.06 19.97 5.07
N ALA A 329 -25.02 20.70 5.48
CA ALA A 329 -23.71 20.23 5.87
C ALA A 329 -22.80 19.75 4.72
N ASP A 330 -23.19 19.93 3.46
CA ASP A 330 -22.27 19.71 2.35
C ASP A 330 -21.06 20.64 2.45
N LEU A 331 -19.88 20.14 2.06
CA LEU A 331 -18.68 20.94 1.90
C LEU A 331 -18.66 21.54 0.48
N VAL A 332 -18.29 22.80 0.37
CA VAL A 332 -18.11 23.51 -0.91
C VAL A 332 -16.81 24.32 -0.89
N TYR A 333 -16.23 24.56 -2.05
CA TYR A 333 -15.21 25.59 -2.20
C TYR A 333 -15.81 26.82 -2.88
N LEU A 334 -15.69 27.97 -2.22
CA LEU A 334 -16.19 29.26 -2.71
C LEU A 334 -15.01 30.14 -3.11
N ASP A 335 -15.08 30.63 -4.35
CA ASP A 335 -14.17 31.60 -4.96
C ASP A 335 -14.94 32.90 -5.10
N PHE A 336 -14.66 33.87 -4.23
CA PHE A 336 -15.36 35.18 -4.21
C PHE A 336 -14.69 36.12 -5.22
N THR A 337 -15.20 36.11 -6.44
CA THR A 337 -14.62 36.84 -7.58
C THR A 337 -14.73 38.38 -7.46
N SER A 338 -15.51 38.89 -6.50
CA SER A 338 -15.58 40.29 -6.15
C SER A 338 -16.09 40.50 -4.72
N GLY A 339 -15.90 41.70 -4.15
CA GLY A 339 -16.48 42.10 -2.85
C GLY A 339 -15.61 41.80 -1.61
N GLY A 340 -14.59 40.98 -1.70
CA GLY A 340 -13.55 40.83 -0.68
C GLY A 340 -13.84 39.85 0.45
N ALA A 341 -14.80 38.93 0.35
CA ALA A 341 -14.88 37.76 1.21
C ALA A 341 -13.71 36.80 0.91
N ALA A 342 -13.33 35.98 1.88
CA ALA A 342 -12.18 35.07 1.72
C ALA A 342 -12.58 33.79 0.99
N ASP A 343 -11.78 33.41 -0.01
CA ASP A 343 -11.91 32.13 -0.69
C ASP A 343 -11.57 30.97 0.25
N GLY A 344 -12.24 29.83 0.05
CA GLY A 344 -11.94 28.67 0.86
C GLY A 344 -13.00 27.57 0.84
N PHE A 345 -12.71 26.52 1.61
CA PHE A 345 -13.67 25.47 1.91
C PHE A 345 -14.62 25.89 3.01
N TYR A 346 -15.92 25.66 2.78
CA TYR A 346 -16.99 26.02 3.70
C TYR A 346 -17.99 24.90 3.83
N THR A 347 -18.42 24.64 5.06
CA THR A 347 -19.60 23.80 5.32
C THR A 347 -20.85 24.65 5.24
N ILE A 348 -21.85 24.23 4.46
CA ILE A 348 -23.07 25.02 4.26
C ILE A 348 -24.12 24.76 5.34
N SER A 349 -24.92 25.79 5.60
CA SER A 349 -26.23 25.69 6.23
C SER A 349 -27.28 25.99 5.19
N LEU A 350 -28.10 25.00 4.83
CA LEU A 350 -29.11 25.13 3.78
C LEU A 350 -30.23 26.09 4.19
N ILE A 351 -30.57 27.01 3.33
CA ILE A 351 -31.72 27.92 3.49
C ILE A 351 -32.88 27.42 2.63
N ASN A 352 -32.66 27.24 1.34
CA ASN A 352 -33.61 26.71 0.36
C ASN A 352 -32.88 26.22 -0.89
N SER A 353 -33.58 25.82 -1.95
CA SER A 353 -33.00 25.31 -3.20
C SER A 353 -32.14 26.33 -3.99
N ASN A 354 -32.20 27.62 -3.62
CA ASN A 354 -31.46 28.67 -4.30
C ASN A 354 -30.53 29.45 -3.38
N GLN A 355 -30.53 29.16 -2.08
CA GLN A 355 -29.74 29.88 -1.10
C GLN A 355 -29.22 28.97 0.00
N TYR A 356 -27.99 29.24 0.41
CA TYR A 356 -27.39 28.67 1.60
C TYR A 356 -26.52 29.73 2.32
N SER A 357 -26.15 29.46 3.54
CA SER A 357 -25.23 30.30 4.29
C SER A 357 -23.98 29.52 4.68
N VAL A 358 -22.85 30.22 4.86
CA VAL A 358 -21.60 29.70 5.38
C VAL A 358 -21.05 30.65 6.45
N THR A 359 -20.17 30.14 7.32
CA THR A 359 -19.53 30.93 8.36
C THR A 359 -18.10 31.27 7.96
N SER A 360 -17.82 32.56 7.82
CA SER A 360 -16.47 33.10 7.59
C SER A 360 -15.70 33.19 8.91
N ALA A 361 -14.37 32.93 8.87
CA ALA A 361 -13.48 33.21 9.98
C ALA A 361 -13.36 34.72 10.30
N SER A 362 -13.61 35.58 9.31
CA SER A 362 -13.50 37.01 9.43
C SER A 362 -14.87 37.69 9.35
N SER A 363 -15.11 38.67 10.22
CA SER A 363 -16.30 39.49 10.18
C SER A 363 -16.19 40.55 9.08
N GLY A 364 -17.30 40.81 8.36
CA GLY A 364 -17.31 41.78 7.28
C GLY A 364 -18.73 42.18 6.87
N THR A 365 -18.82 43.18 5.97
CA THR A 365 -20.03 43.64 5.31
C THR A 365 -19.82 43.64 3.79
N ASN A 366 -19.32 42.51 3.27
CA ASN A 366 -18.97 42.37 1.87
C ASN A 366 -20.17 41.89 1.04
N SER A 367 -20.15 42.19 -0.24
CA SER A 367 -21.10 41.62 -1.21
C SER A 367 -20.47 41.59 -2.60
N GLY A 368 -20.88 40.65 -3.41
CA GLY A 368 -20.31 40.51 -4.74
C GLY A 368 -20.72 39.23 -5.43
N ASN A 369 -19.88 38.81 -6.39
CA ASN A 369 -20.06 37.56 -7.11
C ASN A 369 -19.23 36.45 -6.49
N VAL A 370 -19.73 35.24 -6.60
CA VAL A 370 -19.09 34.05 -6.11
C VAL A 370 -19.23 32.92 -7.13
N SER A 371 -18.17 32.12 -7.27
CA SER A 371 -18.18 30.86 -7.98
C SER A 371 -18.00 29.71 -7.00
N ARG A 372 -18.84 28.70 -7.11
CA ARG A 372 -18.65 27.43 -6.40
C ARG A 372 -17.84 26.52 -7.30
N LYS A 373 -16.63 26.16 -6.85
CA LYS A 373 -15.73 25.28 -7.60
C LYS A 373 -16.07 23.83 -7.33
N ARG A 374 -15.81 22.98 -8.32
CA ARG A 374 -15.91 21.53 -8.16
C ARG A 374 -14.84 21.02 -7.21
N ILE A 375 -15.26 20.19 -6.27
CA ILE A 375 -14.38 19.47 -5.35
C ILE A 375 -14.58 17.96 -5.53
N ILE A 376 -13.57 17.20 -5.20
CA ILE A 376 -13.54 15.75 -5.37
C ILE A 376 -13.19 15.11 -4.03
N ASP A 377 -14.03 14.18 -3.58
CA ASP A 377 -13.82 13.39 -2.36
C ASP A 377 -12.76 12.30 -2.59
N LEU A 378 -11.77 12.24 -1.73
CA LEU A 378 -10.72 11.23 -1.77
C LEU A 378 -11.16 9.98 -1.00
N SER A 379 -11.48 8.92 -1.73
CA SER A 379 -11.87 7.64 -1.16
C SER A 379 -10.69 6.88 -0.54
N ARG A 380 -9.48 7.10 -1.08
CA ARG A 380 -8.26 6.41 -0.65
C ARG A 380 -7.02 7.23 -1.00
N VAL A 381 -6.04 7.24 -0.10
CA VAL A 381 -4.73 7.86 -0.31
C VAL A 381 -3.65 6.85 0.01
N ILE A 382 -2.67 6.71 -0.87
CA ILE A 382 -1.55 5.77 -0.71
C ILE A 382 -0.22 6.50 -0.89
N ASN A 383 0.70 6.26 0.03
CA ASN A 383 2.07 6.73 -0.10
C ASN A 383 2.84 5.81 -1.05
N THR A 384 3.32 6.34 -2.17
CA THR A 384 4.04 5.56 -3.17
C THR A 384 5.55 5.54 -2.97
N SER A 385 6.06 6.18 -1.93
CA SER A 385 7.49 6.21 -1.61
C SER A 385 8.08 4.81 -1.37
N ALA A 386 7.26 3.89 -0.84
CA ALA A 386 7.66 2.50 -0.63
C ALA A 386 7.97 1.75 -1.93
N THR A 387 7.45 2.18 -3.08
CA THR A 387 7.70 1.55 -4.39
C THR A 387 9.10 1.82 -4.92
N ASN A 388 9.84 2.78 -4.36
CA ASN A 388 11.21 3.09 -4.75
C ASN A 388 12.20 2.40 -3.81
N ALA A 389 12.98 1.46 -4.36
CA ALA A 389 14.00 0.72 -3.60
C ALA A 389 15.03 1.65 -2.93
N ALA A 390 15.33 2.81 -3.53
CA ALA A 390 16.28 3.78 -2.97
C ALA A 390 15.79 4.45 -1.67
N ASN A 391 14.49 4.43 -1.38
CA ASN A 391 13.93 4.97 -0.15
C ASN A 391 14.01 3.97 1.03
N TRP A 392 14.38 2.73 0.76
CA TRP A 392 14.55 1.69 1.76
C TRP A 392 16.01 1.48 2.09
N THR A 393 16.41 1.76 3.31
CA THR A 393 17.76 1.49 3.79
C THR A 393 17.82 0.19 4.58
N GLN A 394 18.72 -0.70 4.21
CA GLN A 394 18.96 -1.93 4.95
C GLN A 394 19.51 -1.60 6.34
N LEU A 395 18.86 -2.10 7.38
CA LEU A 395 19.35 -2.01 8.75
C LEU A 395 20.48 -3.03 8.95
N THR A 396 21.70 -2.52 9.01
CA THR A 396 22.88 -3.32 9.36
C THR A 396 23.33 -2.92 10.77
N SER A 397 24.12 -3.77 11.42
CA SER A 397 24.69 -3.46 12.74
C SER A 397 25.54 -2.19 12.78
N THR A 398 25.98 -1.72 11.61
CA THR A 398 26.74 -0.46 11.46
C THR A 398 25.85 0.77 11.23
N ASN A 399 24.58 0.57 10.84
CA ASN A 399 23.64 1.66 10.54
C ASN A 399 22.63 1.91 11.67
N ILE A 400 22.65 1.10 12.73
CA ILE A 400 21.85 1.34 13.93
C ILE A 400 22.64 2.31 14.82
N ASP A 401 22.64 3.59 14.46
CA ASP A 401 23.08 4.63 15.36
C ASP A 401 21.93 5.00 16.29
N ALA A 402 22.19 4.99 17.60
CA ALA A 402 21.19 5.35 18.61
C ALA A 402 20.60 6.76 18.39
N SER A 403 21.30 7.65 17.64
CA SER A 403 20.79 8.96 17.24
C SER A 403 19.66 8.89 16.19
N ASN A 404 19.54 7.79 15.45
CA ASN A 404 18.49 7.56 14.45
C ASN A 404 17.26 6.85 15.04
N ILE A 405 17.31 6.43 16.31
CA ILE A 405 16.17 5.84 17.01
C ILE A 405 15.38 6.97 17.64
N VAL A 406 14.47 7.56 16.88
CA VAL A 406 13.72 8.76 17.31
C VAL A 406 12.59 8.44 18.28
N ALA A 407 12.13 7.20 18.39
CA ALA A 407 11.19 6.76 19.42
C ALA A 407 11.05 5.23 19.47
N GLY A 408 11.06 4.69 20.68
CA GLY A 408 10.79 3.31 21.02
C GLY A 408 11.77 2.81 22.07
N THR A 409 11.28 2.19 23.14
CA THR A 409 12.14 1.48 24.10
C THR A 409 12.60 0.20 23.44
N ILE A 410 13.83 0.17 22.94
CA ILE A 410 14.46 -1.09 22.56
C ILE A 410 14.79 -1.81 23.88
N ASP A 411 14.20 -2.99 24.06
CA ASP A 411 14.55 -3.86 25.18
C ASP A 411 16.07 -4.11 25.19
N PRO A 412 16.79 -3.72 26.25
CA PRO A 412 18.24 -3.89 26.33
C PRO A 412 18.71 -5.33 26.11
N GLU A 413 17.88 -6.33 26.39
CA GLU A 413 18.18 -7.74 26.15
C GLU A 413 18.21 -8.10 24.67
N ARG A 414 17.56 -7.31 23.80
CA ARG A 414 17.60 -7.47 22.34
C ARG A 414 18.79 -6.76 21.68
N LEU A 415 19.40 -5.80 22.37
CA LEU A 415 20.64 -5.15 21.93
C LEU A 415 21.91 -5.91 22.35
N ALA A 416 21.78 -6.86 23.28
CA ALA A 416 22.85 -7.76 23.68
C ALA A 416 23.04 -8.87 22.64
N GLY A 417 23.43 -8.52 21.42
CA GLY A 417 24.21 -9.43 20.62
C GLY A 417 25.43 -9.82 21.44
N LYS A 418 25.57 -11.13 21.75
CA LYS A 418 26.67 -11.69 22.53
C LYS A 418 28.04 -11.28 21.94
N GLY A 419 28.49 -10.09 22.26
CA GLY A 419 29.90 -9.76 22.20
C GLY A 419 30.55 -10.35 23.43
N THR A 420 31.28 -11.44 23.31
CA THR A 420 32.24 -11.86 24.29
C THR A 420 33.24 -10.74 24.48
N ALA A 421 33.12 -10.04 25.61
CA ALA A 421 34.20 -9.18 26.07
C ALA A 421 35.42 -10.07 26.35
N ASN A 422 36.54 -9.77 25.70
CA ASN A 422 37.86 -10.12 26.17
C ASN A 422 38.27 -9.13 27.24
#